data_8dc03d01751490878cfeb19815b58d40
#
_entry.id   8dc03d01751490878cfeb19815b58d40
#
_cell.length_a   1.000
_cell.length_b   1.000
_cell.length_c   1.000
_cell.angle_alpha   90.00
_cell.angle_beta   90.00
_cell.angle_gamma   90.00
#
_symmetry.space_group_name_H-M   'P 1'
#
loop_
_entity.id
_entity.type
_entity.pdbx_description
1 polymer ?
#
loop_
_entity_poly.entity_id
_entity_poly.type
_entity_poly.pdbx_seq_one_letter_code
_entity_poly.pdbx_strand_id
1 'polypeptide(L)'
;MILPSMGMLSNDTYWEVGQNIDLELKASVLFWQGNTRRKFFMYILLKSDGLQRLKKLYVVAKNAGIELATLEVIRHLIRSSIYVGKGHGDRPMQHLIDALNVAENTEKAEEIREVWRTGNGIVIWKCFQNSTSYEANTREAILIDFFNKENLTNIRKGTYYGGVGLWPKEKLFSMGMYYALKFMKDILQDNPAVILESDVL
;
A
#
# COMPACT_ATOMS: atom_id res chain seq x y z
N MET A 1 -9.86 -13.64 -2.64
CA MET A 1 -9.02 -13.36 -3.82
C MET A 1 -8.52 -14.67 -4.38
N ILE A 2 -9.01 -15.08 -5.56
CA ILE A 2 -8.44 -16.19 -6.33
C ILE A 2 -7.24 -15.61 -7.06
N LEU A 3 -6.04 -15.83 -6.53
CA LEU A 3 -4.83 -15.52 -7.27
C LEU A 3 -4.80 -16.44 -8.49
N PRO A 4 -4.57 -15.91 -9.70
CA PRO A 4 -4.50 -16.75 -10.87
C PRO A 4 -3.47 -17.87 -10.66
N SER A 5 -3.74 -19.04 -11.22
CA SER A 5 -2.83 -20.21 -11.26
C SER A 5 -1.61 -19.99 -12.17
N MET A 6 -1.23 -18.75 -12.38
CA MET A 6 0.01 -18.40 -13.08
C MET A 6 1.18 -18.88 -12.23
N GLY A 7 2.10 -19.63 -12.82
CA GLY A 7 3.35 -19.98 -12.17
C GLY A 7 3.94 -18.71 -11.56
N MET A 8 4.17 -18.71 -10.25
CA MET A 8 4.73 -17.54 -9.59
C MET A 8 6.10 -17.25 -10.17
N LEU A 9 6.25 -16.08 -10.75
CA LEU A 9 7.55 -15.57 -11.14
C LEU A 9 8.41 -15.36 -9.89
N SER A 10 9.72 -15.43 -10.02
CA SER A 10 10.63 -15.09 -8.92
C SER A 10 10.45 -13.65 -8.47
N ASN A 11 10.85 -13.31 -7.24
CA ASN A 11 10.86 -11.95 -6.74
C ASN A 11 11.62 -11.00 -7.65
N ASP A 12 12.76 -11.44 -8.17
CA ASP A 12 13.60 -10.63 -9.05
C ASP A 12 12.87 -10.34 -10.36
N THR A 13 12.16 -11.32 -10.91
CA THR A 13 11.36 -11.14 -12.13
C THR A 13 10.22 -10.13 -11.91
N TYR A 14 9.46 -10.24 -10.79
CA TYR A 14 8.43 -9.25 -10.48
C TYR A 14 9.03 -7.86 -10.24
N TRP A 15 10.23 -7.80 -9.67
CA TRP A 15 10.91 -6.54 -9.42
C TRP A 15 11.33 -5.86 -10.72
N GLU A 16 12.02 -6.56 -11.63
CA GLU A 16 12.45 -6.00 -12.92
C GLU A 16 11.28 -5.62 -13.82
N VAL A 17 10.33 -6.54 -13.99
CA VAL A 17 9.13 -6.30 -14.79
C VAL A 17 8.33 -5.12 -14.22
N GLY A 18 8.16 -5.08 -12.90
CA GLY A 18 7.42 -4.01 -12.23
C GLY A 18 8.11 -2.64 -12.34
N GLN A 19 9.44 -2.58 -12.25
CA GLN A 19 10.18 -1.34 -12.47
C GLN A 19 9.98 -0.81 -13.89
N ASN A 20 10.07 -1.67 -14.89
CA ASN A 20 9.88 -1.28 -16.28
C ASN A 20 8.45 -0.77 -16.53
N ILE A 21 7.45 -1.47 -15.99
CA ILE A 21 6.05 -1.04 -16.10
C ILE A 21 5.81 0.27 -15.33
N ASP A 22 6.45 0.51 -14.18
CA ASP A 22 6.32 1.80 -13.46
C ASP A 22 6.94 2.97 -14.25
N LEU A 23 8.00 2.73 -15.01
CA LEU A 23 8.54 3.71 -15.96
C LEU A 23 7.56 4.00 -17.09
N GLU A 24 6.93 2.97 -17.64
CA GLU A 24 5.88 3.12 -18.65
C GLU A 24 4.65 3.87 -18.10
N LEU A 25 4.24 3.59 -16.86
CA LEU A 25 3.20 4.36 -16.19
C LEU A 25 3.55 5.85 -16.11
N LYS A 26 4.77 6.17 -15.66
CA LYS A 26 5.23 7.57 -15.60
C LYS A 26 5.18 8.24 -16.97
N ALA A 27 5.64 7.55 -18.02
CA ALA A 27 5.56 8.06 -19.38
C ALA A 27 4.10 8.28 -19.84
N SER A 28 3.22 7.32 -19.57
CA SER A 28 1.80 7.40 -19.94
C SER A 28 1.07 8.56 -19.29
N VAL A 29 1.41 8.92 -18.04
CA VAL A 29 0.74 10.02 -17.32
C VAL A 29 1.39 11.39 -17.58
N LEU A 30 2.61 11.45 -18.13
CA LEU A 30 3.29 12.71 -18.47
C LEU A 30 2.54 13.54 -19.51
N PHE A 31 1.81 12.90 -20.42
CA PHE A 31 1.04 13.57 -21.48
C PHE A 31 -0.28 14.17 -20.98
N TRP A 32 -0.68 13.87 -19.74
CA TRP A 32 -1.88 14.47 -19.17
C TRP A 32 -1.58 15.89 -18.71
N GLN A 33 -2.24 16.86 -19.35
CA GLN A 33 -2.15 18.27 -18.97
C GLN A 33 -2.77 18.46 -17.59
N GLY A 34 -1.95 18.74 -16.57
CA GLY A 34 -2.41 18.94 -15.21
C GLY A 34 -1.28 19.31 -14.28
N ASN A 35 -1.54 19.28 -12.97
CA ASN A 35 -0.59 19.67 -11.95
C ASN A 35 0.67 18.81 -11.97
N THR A 36 1.74 19.32 -12.57
CA THR A 36 3.05 18.68 -12.68
C THR A 36 3.86 18.75 -11.39
N ARG A 37 3.34 19.39 -10.34
CA ARG A 37 4.03 19.49 -9.05
C ARG A 37 4.27 18.10 -8.48
N ARG A 38 5.53 17.78 -8.23
CA ARG A 38 5.97 16.51 -7.65
C ARG A 38 6.03 16.61 -6.12
N LYS A 39 4.88 16.51 -5.46
CA LYS A 39 4.77 16.58 -3.99
C LYS A 39 3.94 15.45 -3.39
N PHE A 40 3.40 14.57 -4.23
CA PHE A 40 2.53 13.50 -3.79
C PHE A 40 3.32 12.23 -3.49
N PHE A 41 2.71 11.37 -2.71
CA PHE A 41 3.21 10.04 -2.37
C PHE A 41 2.03 9.08 -2.21
N MET A 42 2.31 7.79 -2.27
CA MET A 42 1.42 6.75 -1.76
C MET A 42 1.72 6.46 -0.30
N TYR A 43 0.71 5.99 0.42
CA TYR A 43 0.89 5.49 1.77
C TYR A 43 -0.08 4.35 2.07
N ILE A 44 0.31 3.53 3.07
CA ILE A 44 -0.55 2.51 3.66
C ILE A 44 -0.65 2.80 5.16
N LEU A 45 -1.86 2.64 5.70
CA LEU A 45 -2.07 2.53 7.14
C LEU A 45 -2.07 1.06 7.51
N LEU A 46 -1.20 0.66 8.44
CA LEU A 46 -1.01 -0.71 8.87
C LEU A 46 -1.26 -0.85 10.38
N LYS A 47 -1.78 -2.00 10.78
CA LYS A 47 -1.85 -2.42 12.17
C LYS A 47 -0.45 -2.78 12.67
N SER A 48 -0.03 -2.26 13.81
CA SER A 48 1.34 -2.49 14.33
C SER A 48 1.61 -3.95 14.68
N ASP A 49 0.63 -4.68 15.22
CA ASP A 49 0.74 -6.11 15.50
C ASP A 49 0.88 -6.93 14.20
N GLY A 50 0.16 -6.53 13.16
CA GLY A 50 0.29 -7.11 11.83
C GLY A 50 1.69 -6.92 11.25
N LEU A 51 2.27 -5.72 11.40
CA LEU A 51 3.65 -5.47 10.97
C LEU A 51 4.66 -6.33 11.76
N GLN A 52 4.47 -6.49 13.07
CA GLN A 52 5.34 -7.36 13.88
C GLN A 52 5.29 -8.82 13.40
N ARG A 53 4.10 -9.33 13.08
CA ARG A 53 3.93 -10.68 12.49
C ARG A 53 4.59 -10.78 11.13
N LEU A 54 4.44 -9.76 10.27
CA LEU A 54 5.08 -9.70 8.96
C LEU A 54 6.61 -9.76 9.09
N LYS A 55 7.20 -9.01 10.02
CA LYS A 55 8.64 -9.05 10.31
C LYS A 55 9.10 -10.43 10.75
N LYS A 56 8.35 -11.11 11.62
CA LYS A 56 8.67 -12.48 12.04
C LYS A 56 8.62 -13.48 10.88
N LEU A 57 7.57 -13.41 10.05
CA LEU A 57 7.43 -14.25 8.85
C LEU A 57 8.58 -14.01 7.87
N TYR A 58 8.98 -12.76 7.67
CA TYR A 58 10.11 -12.42 6.82
C TYR A 58 11.42 -13.07 7.30
N VAL A 59 11.72 -12.97 8.59
CA VAL A 59 12.93 -13.58 9.18
C VAL A 59 12.93 -15.09 8.98
N VAL A 60 11.79 -15.75 9.22
CA VAL A 60 11.65 -17.20 9.02
C VAL A 60 11.83 -17.56 7.54
N ALA A 61 11.18 -16.85 6.64
CA ALA A 61 11.30 -17.08 5.20
C ALA A 61 12.75 -16.89 4.72
N LYS A 62 13.40 -15.81 5.14
CA LYS A 62 14.80 -15.53 4.81
C LYS A 62 15.75 -16.63 5.27
N ASN A 63 15.58 -17.10 6.49
CA ASN A 63 16.41 -18.17 7.06
C ASN A 63 16.20 -19.54 6.37
N ALA A 64 15.00 -19.75 5.83
CA ALA A 64 14.64 -20.96 5.08
C ALA A 64 14.96 -20.85 3.59
N GLY A 65 15.55 -19.74 3.10
CA GLY A 65 15.78 -19.51 1.66
C GLY A 65 14.51 -19.36 0.85
N ILE A 66 13.38 -19.01 1.50
CA ILE A 66 12.07 -18.83 0.85
C ILE A 66 11.94 -17.39 0.40
N GLU A 67 11.48 -17.18 -0.82
CA GLU A 67 11.27 -15.85 -1.38
C GLU A 67 10.16 -15.06 -0.67
N LEU A 68 10.36 -13.74 -0.53
CA LEU A 68 9.41 -12.80 0.05
C LEU A 68 8.04 -12.76 -0.64
N ALA A 69 7.98 -13.13 -1.92
CA ALA A 69 6.74 -13.17 -2.69
C ALA A 69 5.87 -14.40 -2.38
N THR A 70 6.16 -15.15 -1.31
CA THR A 70 5.24 -16.22 -0.95
C THR A 70 3.85 -15.64 -0.75
N LEU A 71 2.87 -16.34 -1.29
CA LEU A 71 1.46 -15.96 -1.16
C LEU A 71 1.07 -15.64 0.28
N GLU A 72 1.68 -16.32 1.24
CA GLU A 72 1.39 -16.14 2.66
C GLU A 72 1.88 -14.78 3.19
N VAL A 73 3.07 -14.37 2.79
CA VAL A 73 3.63 -13.06 3.19
C VAL A 73 2.81 -11.92 2.60
N ILE A 74 2.45 -12.02 1.32
CA ILE A 74 1.58 -11.03 0.65
C ILE A 74 0.19 -10.99 1.28
N ARG A 75 -0.43 -12.14 1.55
CA ARG A 75 -1.73 -12.21 2.26
C ARG A 75 -1.66 -11.56 3.62
N HIS A 76 -0.54 -11.75 4.32
CA HIS A 76 -0.35 -11.15 5.64
C HIS A 76 -0.22 -9.64 5.56
N LEU A 77 0.52 -9.10 4.58
CA LEU A 77 0.57 -7.66 4.32
C LEU A 77 -0.84 -7.10 4.06
N ILE A 78 -1.62 -7.75 3.19
CA ILE A 78 -2.98 -7.31 2.86
C ILE A 78 -3.86 -7.27 4.12
N ARG A 79 -3.87 -8.35 4.93
CA ARG A 79 -4.67 -8.43 6.17
C ARG A 79 -4.26 -7.42 7.24
N SER A 80 -2.99 -7.00 7.23
CA SER A 80 -2.48 -6.01 8.16
C SER A 80 -2.77 -4.58 7.70
N SER A 81 -3.16 -4.40 6.45
CA SER A 81 -3.44 -3.09 5.87
C SER A 81 -4.86 -2.67 6.19
N ILE A 82 -5.03 -1.44 6.69
CA ILE A 82 -6.32 -0.81 6.95
C ILE A 82 -6.77 -0.04 5.72
N TYR A 83 -5.86 0.73 5.15
CA TYR A 83 -6.16 1.70 4.12
C TYR A 83 -4.96 1.93 3.20
N VAL A 84 -5.23 2.09 1.92
CA VAL A 84 -4.26 2.54 0.91
C VAL A 84 -4.68 3.92 0.43
N GLY A 85 -3.75 4.87 0.39
CA GLY A 85 -4.06 6.22 -0.01
C GLY A 85 -2.93 6.93 -0.76
N LYS A 86 -3.30 8.04 -1.37
CA LYS A 86 -2.36 9.01 -1.90
C LYS A 86 -2.52 10.34 -1.16
N GLY A 87 -1.44 11.08 -1.05
CA GLY A 87 -1.49 12.37 -0.36
C GLY A 87 -0.27 13.23 -0.57
N HIS A 88 -0.27 14.35 0.10
CA HIS A 88 0.87 15.24 0.27
C HIS A 88 0.86 15.79 1.70
N GLY A 89 2.02 16.25 2.19
CA GLY A 89 2.14 16.77 3.55
C GLY A 89 1.69 15.75 4.60
N ASP A 90 0.85 16.19 5.52
CA ASP A 90 0.39 15.40 6.67
C ASP A 90 -0.95 14.68 6.45
N ARG A 91 -1.36 14.53 5.19
CA ARG A 91 -2.63 13.87 4.85
C ARG A 91 -2.84 12.49 5.52
N PRO A 92 -1.82 11.61 5.64
CA PRO A 92 -2.01 10.35 6.34
C PRO A 92 -2.30 10.53 7.84
N MET A 93 -1.68 11.53 8.48
CA MET A 93 -1.90 11.83 9.90
C MET A 93 -3.32 12.33 10.16
N GLN A 94 -3.91 13.05 9.20
CA GLN A 94 -5.28 13.53 9.30
C GLN A 94 -6.28 12.38 9.55
N HIS A 95 -6.05 11.17 9.03
CA HIS A 95 -6.91 10.02 9.29
C HIS A 95 -6.90 9.59 10.75
N LEU A 96 -5.77 9.76 11.43
CA LEU A 96 -5.64 9.45 12.85
C LEU A 96 -6.34 10.53 13.68
N ILE A 97 -6.17 11.80 13.30
CA ILE A 97 -6.88 12.93 13.94
C ILE A 97 -8.41 12.78 13.75
N ASP A 98 -8.86 12.44 12.54
CA ASP A 98 -10.27 12.19 12.26
C ASP A 98 -10.81 11.05 13.16
N ALA A 99 -10.01 10.01 13.41
CA ALA A 99 -10.41 8.89 14.26
C ALA A 99 -10.56 9.24 15.75
N LEU A 100 -9.93 10.32 16.26
CA LEU A 100 -10.15 10.82 17.60
C LEU A 100 -11.55 11.43 17.75
N ASN A 101 -12.15 11.90 16.66
CA ASN A 101 -13.51 12.42 16.68
C ASN A 101 -14.52 11.28 16.72
N VAL A 102 -15.17 11.07 17.86
CA VAL A 102 -16.17 10.00 18.04
C VAL A 102 -17.37 10.15 17.09
N ALA A 103 -17.66 11.35 16.61
CA ALA A 103 -18.72 11.60 15.62
C ALA A 103 -18.33 11.14 14.20
N GLU A 104 -17.06 10.84 13.93
CA GLU A 104 -16.59 10.33 12.64
C GLU A 104 -16.89 8.82 12.54
N ASN A 105 -17.94 8.47 11.80
CA ASN A 105 -18.45 7.11 11.68
C ASN A 105 -18.00 6.40 10.39
N THR A 106 -16.83 6.74 9.87
CA THR A 106 -16.27 5.99 8.72
C THR A 106 -15.67 4.68 9.20
N GLU A 107 -15.82 3.63 8.38
CA GLU A 107 -15.22 2.30 8.64
C GLU A 107 -13.73 2.41 8.98
N LYS A 108 -13.01 3.29 8.28
CA LYS A 108 -11.59 3.55 8.56
C LYS A 108 -11.36 4.12 9.97
N ALA A 109 -12.16 5.09 10.40
CA ALA A 109 -12.03 5.68 11.73
C ALA A 109 -12.35 4.67 12.82
N GLU A 110 -13.36 3.84 12.60
CA GLU A 110 -13.73 2.74 13.52
C GLU A 110 -12.62 1.70 13.63
N GLU A 111 -12.04 1.29 12.51
CA GLU A 111 -10.93 0.32 12.48
C GLU A 111 -9.68 0.87 13.19
N ILE A 112 -9.35 2.16 13.02
CA ILE A 112 -8.24 2.81 13.73
C ILE A 112 -8.50 2.80 15.23
N ARG A 113 -9.70 3.18 15.68
CA ARG A 113 -10.10 3.16 17.11
C ARG A 113 -10.04 1.75 17.68
N GLU A 114 -10.47 0.72 16.92
CA GLU A 114 -10.38 -0.67 17.36
C GLU A 114 -8.95 -1.11 17.59
N VAL A 115 -8.04 -0.76 16.67
CA VAL A 115 -6.60 -1.04 16.83
C VAL A 115 -6.07 -0.40 18.13
N TRP A 116 -6.39 0.86 18.39
CA TRP A 116 -5.96 1.54 19.60
C TRP A 116 -6.56 0.92 20.88
N ARG A 117 -7.85 0.57 20.85
CA ARG A 117 -8.55 -0.08 21.99
C ARG A 117 -7.92 -1.41 22.38
N THR A 118 -7.34 -2.13 21.44
CA THR A 118 -6.59 -3.38 21.71
C THR A 118 -5.16 -3.15 22.20
N GLY A 119 -4.75 -1.90 22.44
CA GLY A 119 -3.40 -1.55 22.90
C GLY A 119 -2.35 -1.55 21.79
N ASN A 120 -2.78 -1.68 20.53
CA ASN A 120 -1.92 -1.61 19.36
C ASN A 120 -1.88 -0.19 18.81
N GLY A 121 -0.96 0.09 17.88
CA GLY A 121 -0.85 1.37 17.21
C GLY A 121 -0.98 1.26 15.69
N ILE A 122 -1.03 2.41 15.06
CA ILE A 122 -1.05 2.53 13.60
C ILE A 122 0.35 2.85 13.10
N VAL A 123 0.73 2.20 12.02
CA VAL A 123 1.94 2.52 11.27
C VAL A 123 1.55 3.20 9.97
N ILE A 124 2.09 4.38 9.74
CA ILE A 124 1.97 5.11 8.46
C ILE A 124 3.23 4.84 7.65
N TRP A 125 3.08 4.16 6.51
CA TRP A 125 4.20 3.97 5.61
C TRP A 125 4.01 4.73 4.31
N LYS A 126 4.95 5.63 4.00
CA LYS A 126 4.93 6.47 2.78
C LYS A 126 5.90 5.91 1.75
N CYS A 127 5.46 5.80 0.50
CA CYS A 127 6.22 5.26 -0.62
C CYS A 127 5.99 6.09 -1.89
N PHE A 128 6.87 5.96 -2.87
CA PHE A 128 6.78 6.69 -4.15
C PHE A 128 6.67 8.21 -3.96
N GLN A 129 7.51 8.75 -3.09
CA GLN A 129 7.59 10.20 -2.85
C GLN A 129 7.96 10.94 -4.15
N ASN A 130 7.71 12.25 -4.17
CA ASN A 130 7.96 13.10 -5.34
C ASN A 130 7.19 12.66 -6.61
N SER A 131 6.02 12.07 -6.44
CA SER A 131 5.09 11.76 -7.53
C SER A 131 4.25 12.97 -7.91
N THR A 132 3.80 13.00 -9.17
CA THR A 132 2.68 13.86 -9.57
C THR A 132 1.37 13.34 -8.98
N SER A 133 0.32 14.16 -8.98
CA SER A 133 -1.00 13.71 -8.53
C SER A 133 -1.52 12.52 -9.35
N TYR A 134 -1.28 12.52 -10.66
CA TYR A 134 -1.73 11.47 -11.57
C TYR A 134 -1.00 10.15 -11.34
N GLU A 135 0.34 10.19 -11.17
CA GLU A 135 1.14 9.02 -10.81
C GLU A 135 0.65 8.42 -9.47
N ALA A 136 0.46 9.27 -8.46
CA ALA A 136 0.04 8.81 -7.13
C ALA A 136 -1.37 8.22 -7.14
N ASN A 137 -2.33 8.84 -7.84
CA ASN A 137 -3.69 8.30 -7.99
C ASN A 137 -3.69 6.94 -8.71
N THR A 138 -2.93 6.82 -9.80
CA THR A 138 -2.89 5.58 -10.59
C THR A 138 -2.26 4.44 -9.79
N ARG A 139 -1.17 4.71 -9.05
CA ARG A 139 -0.55 3.72 -8.16
C ARG A 139 -1.47 3.30 -7.02
N GLU A 140 -2.19 4.27 -6.42
CA GLU A 140 -3.21 4.01 -5.41
C GLU A 140 -4.27 3.05 -5.97
N ALA A 141 -4.82 3.34 -7.17
CA ALA A 141 -5.83 2.51 -7.80
C ALA A 141 -5.35 1.07 -8.04
N ILE A 142 -4.12 0.91 -8.58
CA ILE A 142 -3.51 -0.40 -8.80
C ILE A 142 -3.38 -1.18 -7.49
N LEU A 143 -2.92 -0.54 -6.44
CA LEU A 143 -2.71 -1.24 -5.16
C LEU A 143 -4.02 -1.57 -4.46
N ILE A 144 -5.04 -0.70 -4.55
CA ILE A 144 -6.40 -1.00 -4.04
C ILE A 144 -6.98 -2.22 -4.78
N ASP A 145 -6.86 -2.26 -6.10
CA ASP A 145 -7.35 -3.40 -6.89
C ASP A 145 -6.58 -4.68 -6.57
N PHE A 146 -5.26 -4.58 -6.40
CA PHE A 146 -4.41 -5.72 -6.06
C PHE A 146 -4.71 -6.28 -4.66
N PHE A 147 -4.91 -5.42 -3.66
CA PHE A 147 -5.27 -5.84 -2.30
C PHE A 147 -6.70 -6.33 -2.19
N ASN A 148 -7.52 -6.07 -3.17
CA ASN A 148 -8.97 -6.17 -3.18
C ASN A 148 -9.60 -5.20 -2.15
N LYS A 149 -10.43 -4.29 -2.64
CA LYS A 149 -11.11 -3.27 -1.84
C LYS A 149 -11.84 -3.84 -0.60
N GLU A 150 -12.34 -5.07 -0.68
CA GLU A 150 -13.04 -5.75 0.43
C GLU A 150 -12.13 -6.05 1.65
N ASN A 151 -10.82 -6.00 1.47
CA ASN A 151 -9.84 -6.16 2.55
C ASN A 151 -9.39 -4.81 3.15
N LEU A 152 -9.92 -3.70 2.64
CA LEU A 152 -9.52 -2.34 2.99
C LEU A 152 -10.74 -1.52 3.39
N THR A 153 -10.53 -0.50 4.19
CA THR A 153 -11.56 0.50 4.51
C THR A 153 -11.70 1.59 3.42
N ASN A 154 -11.18 1.35 2.24
CA ASN A 154 -11.29 2.27 1.11
C ASN A 154 -12.71 2.29 0.54
N ILE A 155 -13.39 3.44 0.59
CA ILE A 155 -14.74 3.60 0.02
C ILE A 155 -14.69 3.56 -1.53
N ARG A 156 -13.64 4.14 -2.11
CA ARG A 156 -13.48 4.26 -3.57
C ARG A 156 -12.39 3.33 -4.09
N LYS A 157 -12.53 2.87 -5.34
CA LYS A 157 -11.55 2.02 -6.04
C LYS A 157 -10.29 2.76 -6.51
N GLY A 158 -10.22 4.07 -6.36
CA GLY A 158 -9.14 4.87 -6.95
C GLY A 158 -9.42 5.24 -8.42
N THR A 159 -8.50 6.00 -9.01
CA THR A 159 -8.64 6.53 -10.38
C THR A 159 -7.39 6.23 -11.19
N TYR A 160 -7.59 5.60 -12.34
CA TYR A 160 -6.55 5.36 -13.33
C TYR A 160 -6.42 6.55 -14.27
N TYR A 161 -5.19 6.94 -14.57
CA TYR A 161 -4.87 7.99 -15.54
C TYR A 161 -3.98 7.45 -16.66
N GLY A 162 -3.84 8.19 -17.76
CA GLY A 162 -2.94 7.86 -18.87
C GLY A 162 -3.29 6.57 -19.62
N GLY A 163 -4.55 6.13 -19.60
CA GLY A 163 -4.97 4.88 -20.26
C GLY A 163 -4.54 3.61 -19.51
N VAL A 164 -3.91 3.72 -18.32
CA VAL A 164 -3.43 2.58 -17.54
C VAL A 164 -4.56 1.62 -17.13
N GLY A 165 -5.77 2.13 -16.91
CA GLY A 165 -6.96 1.32 -16.63
C GLY A 165 -7.37 0.37 -17.78
N LEU A 166 -6.83 0.56 -18.97
CA LEU A 166 -7.05 -0.31 -20.13
C LEU A 166 -5.96 -1.37 -20.30
N TRP A 167 -4.97 -1.38 -19.43
CA TRP A 167 -3.91 -2.38 -19.50
C TRP A 167 -4.42 -3.79 -19.15
N PRO A 168 -3.78 -4.84 -19.72
CA PRO A 168 -4.11 -6.23 -19.37
C PRO A 168 -4.08 -6.46 -17.86
N LYS A 169 -4.99 -7.31 -17.36
CA LYS A 169 -5.08 -7.63 -15.94
C LYS A 169 -3.78 -8.19 -15.37
N GLU A 170 -3.08 -8.99 -16.15
CA GLU A 170 -1.79 -9.59 -15.80
C GLU A 170 -0.73 -8.52 -15.57
N LYS A 171 -0.73 -7.47 -16.39
CA LYS A 171 0.18 -6.32 -16.27
C LYS A 171 -0.14 -5.53 -15.00
N LEU A 172 -1.41 -5.22 -14.74
CA LEU A 172 -1.84 -4.54 -13.52
C LEU A 172 -1.54 -5.37 -12.27
N PHE A 173 -1.71 -6.69 -12.34
CA PHE A 173 -1.37 -7.61 -11.26
C PHE A 173 0.15 -7.60 -10.97
N SER A 174 0.99 -7.67 -12.01
CA SER A 174 2.46 -7.60 -11.85
C SER A 174 2.90 -6.29 -11.22
N MET A 175 2.24 -5.18 -11.55
CA MET A 175 2.48 -3.90 -10.89
C MET A 175 2.06 -3.91 -9.43
N GLY A 176 0.88 -4.43 -9.12
CA GLY A 176 0.40 -4.56 -7.75
C GLY A 176 1.36 -5.38 -6.89
N MET A 177 1.86 -6.49 -7.44
CA MET A 177 2.88 -7.32 -6.81
C MET A 177 4.18 -6.53 -6.56
N TYR A 178 4.68 -5.84 -7.57
CA TYR A 178 5.87 -4.99 -7.44
C TYR A 178 5.70 -3.93 -6.34
N TYR A 179 4.55 -3.26 -6.29
CA TYR A 179 4.29 -2.26 -5.26
C TYR A 179 4.22 -2.88 -3.86
N ALA A 180 3.57 -4.03 -3.72
CA ALA A 180 3.54 -4.76 -2.46
C ALA A 180 4.94 -5.20 -2.01
N LEU A 181 5.75 -5.75 -2.92
CA LEU A 181 7.13 -6.12 -2.66
C LEU A 181 7.98 -4.91 -2.27
N LYS A 182 7.78 -3.78 -2.94
CA LYS A 182 8.49 -2.54 -2.60
C LYS A 182 8.12 -2.04 -1.21
N PHE A 183 6.83 -2.01 -0.87
CA PHE A 183 6.38 -1.68 0.49
C PHE A 183 7.01 -2.61 1.52
N MET A 184 6.99 -3.91 1.29
CA MET A 184 7.58 -4.88 2.21
C MET A 184 9.09 -4.65 2.38
N LYS A 185 9.81 -4.50 1.28
CA LYS A 185 11.26 -4.28 1.33
C LYS A 185 11.59 -3.03 2.15
N ASP A 186 10.93 -1.92 1.86
CA ASP A 186 11.18 -0.64 2.53
C ASP A 186 10.83 -0.74 4.03
N ILE A 187 9.63 -1.25 4.37
CA ILE A 187 9.15 -1.31 5.77
C ILE A 187 9.89 -2.34 6.64
N LEU A 188 10.48 -3.38 6.02
CA LEU A 188 11.27 -4.38 6.72
C LEU A 188 12.70 -3.92 6.96
N GLN A 189 13.23 -3.02 6.14
CA GLN A 189 14.55 -2.40 6.31
C GLN A 189 14.52 -1.29 7.35
N ASP A 190 13.44 -0.52 7.39
CA ASP A 190 13.24 0.57 8.33
C ASP A 190 12.49 0.08 9.58
N ASN A 191 12.56 0.88 10.63
CA ASN A 191 11.76 0.67 11.84
C ASN A 191 10.76 1.81 11.98
N PRO A 192 9.63 1.78 11.26
CA PRO A 192 8.66 2.87 11.28
C PRO A 192 8.08 3.07 12.68
N ALA A 193 7.78 4.33 13.00
CA ALA A 193 7.13 4.67 14.25
C ALA A 193 5.73 4.03 14.33
N VAL A 194 5.42 3.49 15.49
CA VAL A 194 4.08 3.05 15.87
C VAL A 194 3.39 4.23 16.55
N ILE A 195 2.24 4.64 16.05
CA ILE A 195 1.48 5.79 16.53
C ILE A 195 0.33 5.28 17.38
N LEU A 196 0.40 5.52 18.68
CA LEU A 196 -0.65 5.24 19.63
C LEU A 196 -1.68 6.37 19.65
N GLU A 197 -2.84 6.14 20.24
CA GLU A 197 -3.86 7.18 20.42
C GLU A 197 -3.31 8.39 21.19
N SER A 198 -2.52 8.14 22.23
CA SER A 198 -1.84 9.16 23.05
C SER A 198 -0.85 10.04 22.28
N ASP A 199 -0.36 9.58 21.15
CA ASP A 199 0.61 10.33 20.33
C ASP A 199 -0.08 11.32 19.38
N VAL A 200 -1.42 11.23 19.26
CA VAL A 200 -2.25 12.06 18.37
C VAL A 200 -2.96 13.16 19.15
N LEU A 201 -3.18 12.95 20.46
CA LEU A 201 -3.80 13.91 21.40
C LEU A 201 -2.85 15.07 21.69
#